data_7c036c90004d04f4aceeaeb4cb90fbc7
#
_entry.id   7c036c90004d04f4aceeaeb4cb90fbc7
#
_cell.length_a   1.000
_cell.length_b   1.000
_cell.length_c   1.000
_cell.angle_alpha   90.00
_cell.angle_beta   90.00
_cell.angle_gamma   90.00
#
_symmetry.space_group_name_H-M   'P 1'
#
loop_
_entity.id
_entity.type
_entity.pdbx_description
1 polymer ?
#
loop_
_entity_poly.entity_id
_entity_poly.type
_entity_poly.pdbx_seq_one_letter_code
_entity_poly.pdbx_strand_id
1 'polypeptide(L)'
;MFFNKKLAIFFFCLICLMAGLVSQAKELPKVQEGDLIFQSSRSAQSLAIQQATDSPYSHMGIILLRNGKPYVFEAVDHVKYTPLNAWIARGEGKHFVIKRLKNGGHPLNEQQQLRIRQQAQQFVNLPYDMQFTWSDDKMYCSELVWKIYDRAFGVQIGKLQKISEFHFTPIVLFKMYGRYGKQIPWDQKVISPQGMFESSLLVTVIEH
;
A
#
# COMPACT_ATOMS: atom_id res chain seq x y z
N MET A 1 -47.45 -39.92 -33.35
CA MET A 1 -46.09 -39.56 -32.95
C MET A 1 -46.19 -38.29 -32.12
N PHE A 2 -46.44 -38.44 -30.81
CA PHE A 2 -46.65 -37.29 -29.92
C PHE A 2 -45.31 -36.91 -29.29
N PHE A 3 -44.71 -35.87 -29.81
CA PHE A 3 -43.49 -35.27 -29.21
C PHE A 3 -43.87 -34.49 -27.95
N ASN A 4 -43.27 -34.86 -26.84
CA ASN A 4 -43.64 -34.45 -25.49
C ASN A 4 -43.27 -32.99 -25.24
N LYS A 5 -44.20 -32.04 -25.42
CA LYS A 5 -44.03 -30.59 -25.22
C LYS A 5 -43.55 -30.22 -23.80
N LYS A 6 -43.70 -31.11 -22.81
CA LYS A 6 -43.23 -30.88 -21.42
C LYS A 6 -41.72 -30.96 -21.24
N LEU A 7 -41.01 -31.69 -22.11
CA LEU A 7 -39.56 -31.83 -22.02
C LEU A 7 -38.80 -30.58 -22.55
N ALA A 8 -39.40 -29.90 -23.53
CA ALA A 8 -38.79 -28.67 -24.09
C ALA A 8 -38.83 -27.47 -23.12
N ILE A 9 -39.88 -27.38 -22.29
CA ILE A 9 -40.04 -26.31 -21.30
C ILE A 9 -39.04 -26.45 -20.16
N PHE A 10 -38.72 -27.69 -19.75
CA PHE A 10 -37.74 -27.94 -18.68
C PHE A 10 -36.29 -27.61 -19.10
N PHE A 11 -35.96 -27.85 -20.36
CA PHE A 11 -34.63 -27.50 -20.91
C PHE A 11 -34.45 -25.99 -21.10
N PHE A 12 -35.53 -25.28 -21.45
CA PHE A 12 -35.47 -23.81 -21.61
C PHE A 12 -35.33 -23.08 -20.27
N CYS A 13 -35.96 -23.55 -19.18
CA CYS A 13 -35.79 -23.02 -17.83
C CYS A 13 -34.38 -23.23 -17.28
N LEU A 14 -33.72 -24.35 -17.61
CA LEU A 14 -32.39 -24.68 -17.10
C LEU A 14 -31.31 -23.77 -17.76
N ILE A 15 -31.50 -23.37 -19.00
CA ILE A 15 -30.58 -22.46 -19.72
C ILE A 15 -30.72 -21.02 -19.19
N CYS A 16 -31.92 -20.57 -18.79
CA CYS A 16 -32.12 -19.26 -18.20
C CYS A 16 -31.55 -19.10 -16.79
N LEU A 17 -31.40 -20.20 -16.01
CA LEU A 17 -30.78 -20.12 -14.66
C LEU A 17 -29.25 -20.02 -14.69
N MET A 18 -28.59 -20.39 -15.80
CA MET A 18 -27.13 -20.30 -15.94
C MET A 18 -26.64 -18.93 -16.44
N ALA A 19 -27.53 -18.03 -16.86
CA ALA A 19 -27.17 -16.70 -17.34
C ALA A 19 -26.97 -15.66 -16.21
N GLY A 20 -27.17 -16.05 -14.93
CA GLY A 20 -27.18 -15.12 -13.78
C GLY A 20 -25.88 -14.96 -12.99
N LEU A 21 -24.81 -15.67 -13.34
CA LEU A 21 -23.53 -15.58 -12.62
C LEU A 21 -22.44 -14.92 -13.46
N VAL A 22 -22.76 -13.78 -14.09
CA VAL A 22 -21.70 -12.85 -14.46
C VAL A 22 -21.26 -12.19 -13.15
N SER A 23 -20.22 -12.75 -12.53
CA SER A 23 -19.49 -12.06 -11.48
C SER A 23 -19.10 -10.70 -12.04
N GLN A 24 -19.73 -9.63 -11.55
CA GLN A 24 -19.26 -8.27 -11.82
C GLN A 24 -17.86 -8.20 -11.21
N ALA A 25 -16.85 -8.39 -12.03
CA ALA A 25 -15.48 -8.07 -11.65
C ALA A 25 -15.50 -6.59 -11.25
N LYS A 26 -15.36 -6.32 -9.93
CA LYS A 26 -15.32 -4.95 -9.43
C LYS A 26 -14.19 -4.23 -10.18
N GLU A 27 -14.57 -3.20 -10.94
CA GLU A 27 -13.61 -2.44 -11.73
C GLU A 27 -12.51 -1.91 -10.80
N LEU A 28 -11.24 -2.12 -11.21
CA LEU A 28 -10.11 -1.62 -10.43
C LEU A 28 -10.13 -0.09 -10.43
N PRO A 29 -9.77 0.54 -9.32
CA PRO A 29 -9.72 2.00 -9.25
C PRO A 29 -8.77 2.55 -10.33
N LYS A 30 -9.14 3.68 -10.93
CA LYS A 30 -8.35 4.37 -11.96
C LYS A 30 -7.10 5.01 -11.32
N VAL A 31 -6.04 4.23 -11.23
CA VAL A 31 -4.75 4.60 -10.62
C VAL A 31 -3.74 5.03 -11.68
N GLN A 32 -2.70 5.75 -11.24
CA GLN A 32 -1.56 6.16 -12.06
C GLN A 32 -0.26 5.66 -11.47
N GLU A 33 0.76 5.56 -12.32
CA GLU A 33 2.12 5.27 -11.89
C GLU A 33 2.60 6.34 -10.92
N GLY A 34 3.17 5.90 -9.79
CA GLY A 34 3.62 6.80 -8.74
C GLY A 34 2.55 7.16 -7.70
N ASP A 35 1.31 6.73 -7.82
CA ASP A 35 0.32 6.93 -6.75
C ASP A 35 0.76 6.20 -5.47
N LEU A 36 0.52 6.83 -4.33
CA LEU A 36 0.74 6.24 -3.01
C LEU A 36 -0.58 5.65 -2.50
N ILE A 37 -0.53 4.43 -1.99
CA ILE A 37 -1.72 3.76 -1.45
C ILE A 37 -1.51 3.42 0.02
N PHE A 38 -2.54 3.66 0.85
CA PHE A 38 -2.53 3.53 2.30
C PHE A 38 -3.67 2.64 2.76
N GLN A 39 -3.42 1.83 3.80
CA GLN A 39 -4.44 0.99 4.47
C GLN A 39 -4.08 0.71 5.92
N SER A 40 -5.07 0.26 6.70
CA SER A 40 -4.83 -0.47 7.94
C SER A 40 -4.46 -1.91 7.61
N SER A 41 -3.27 -2.36 8.00
CA SER A 41 -2.88 -3.75 7.80
C SER A 41 -3.41 -4.63 8.93
N ARG A 42 -3.52 -5.94 8.66
CA ARG A 42 -3.85 -6.95 9.68
C ARG A 42 -2.61 -7.55 10.36
N SER A 43 -1.46 -6.90 10.23
CA SER A 43 -0.22 -7.38 10.82
C SER A 43 -0.22 -7.25 12.35
N ALA A 44 0.59 -8.07 13.02
CA ALA A 44 0.72 -8.03 14.48
C ALA A 44 1.28 -6.71 15.03
N GLN A 45 1.90 -5.88 14.20
CA GLN A 45 2.42 -4.57 14.58
C GLN A 45 1.47 -3.40 14.20
N SER A 46 0.40 -3.67 13.44
CA SER A 46 -0.49 -2.62 12.91
C SER A 46 -1.07 -1.73 14.01
N LEU A 47 -1.62 -2.32 15.06
CA LEU A 47 -2.20 -1.56 16.16
C LEU A 47 -1.18 -0.64 16.86
N ALA A 48 0.06 -1.12 17.05
CA ALA A 48 1.11 -0.31 17.64
C ALA A 48 1.50 0.87 16.75
N ILE A 49 1.55 0.68 15.42
CA ILE A 49 1.82 1.77 14.47
C ILE A 49 0.67 2.79 14.51
N GLN A 50 -0.58 2.33 14.47
CA GLN A 50 -1.76 3.21 14.54
C GLN A 50 -1.75 4.06 15.81
N GLN A 51 -1.50 3.44 16.97
CA GLN A 51 -1.44 4.16 18.24
C GLN A 51 -0.24 5.10 18.36
N ALA A 52 0.92 4.69 17.84
CA ALA A 52 2.11 5.54 17.86
C ALA A 52 1.97 6.79 16.98
N THR A 53 1.14 6.71 15.95
CA THR A 53 0.98 7.79 14.95
C THR A 53 -0.38 8.49 15.00
N ASP A 54 -1.25 8.10 15.94
CA ASP A 54 -2.64 8.58 16.07
C ASP A 54 -3.40 8.53 14.72
N SER A 55 -3.24 7.42 13.98
CA SER A 55 -3.73 7.28 12.61
C SER A 55 -4.25 5.87 12.33
N PRO A 56 -5.28 5.70 11.50
CA PRO A 56 -5.71 4.39 11.05
C PRO A 56 -4.72 3.73 10.08
N TYR A 57 -3.83 4.49 9.45
CA TYR A 57 -2.95 3.97 8.42
C TYR A 57 -1.66 3.38 9.01
N SER A 58 -1.52 2.06 8.91
CA SER A 58 -0.35 1.33 9.42
C SER A 58 0.52 0.73 8.32
N HIS A 59 0.08 0.80 7.06
CA HIS A 59 0.79 0.26 5.91
C HIS A 59 0.55 1.08 4.65
N MET A 60 1.56 1.09 3.77
CA MET A 60 1.49 1.80 2.50
C MET A 60 2.43 1.17 1.46
N GLY A 61 2.26 1.60 0.22
CA GLY A 61 3.15 1.31 -0.89
C GLY A 61 3.00 2.32 -2.01
N ILE A 62 3.74 2.12 -3.08
CA ILE A 62 3.66 2.92 -4.31
C ILE A 62 3.08 2.07 -5.44
N ILE A 63 2.17 2.63 -6.23
CA ILE A 63 1.59 1.95 -7.38
C ILE A 63 2.52 2.08 -8.57
N LEU A 64 2.92 0.94 -9.11
CA LEU A 64 3.73 0.82 -10.32
C LEU A 64 3.00 -0.05 -11.34
N LEU A 65 3.07 0.31 -12.62
CA LEU A 65 2.46 -0.44 -13.70
C LEU A 65 3.44 -1.47 -14.26
N ARG A 66 2.99 -2.73 -14.37
CA ARG A 66 3.73 -3.82 -15.04
C ARG A 66 2.85 -4.38 -16.16
N ASN A 67 3.29 -4.25 -17.41
CA ASN A 67 2.51 -4.63 -18.58
C ASN A 67 1.09 -4.03 -18.57
N GLY A 68 0.98 -2.74 -18.21
CA GLY A 68 -0.29 -2.01 -18.13
C GLY A 68 -1.18 -2.38 -16.92
N LYS A 69 -0.77 -3.32 -16.05
CA LYS A 69 -1.52 -3.74 -14.86
C LYS A 69 -0.95 -3.10 -13.60
N PRO A 70 -1.82 -2.61 -12.67
CA PRO A 70 -1.36 -1.98 -11.44
C PRO A 70 -0.92 -3.00 -10.40
N TYR A 71 0.25 -2.74 -9.82
CA TYR A 71 0.81 -3.43 -8.67
C TYR A 71 1.15 -2.41 -7.59
N VAL A 72 1.07 -2.82 -6.34
CA VAL A 72 1.65 -2.08 -5.23
C VAL A 72 3.06 -2.61 -4.99
N PHE A 73 4.04 -1.74 -5.11
CA PHE A 73 5.41 -2.02 -4.72
C PHE A 73 5.56 -1.65 -3.25
N GLU A 74 5.90 -2.62 -2.43
CA GLU A 74 5.80 -2.53 -0.97
C GLU A 74 6.86 -3.35 -0.25
N ALA A 75 7.15 -3.00 1.00
CA ALA A 75 7.94 -3.80 1.94
C ALA A 75 7.01 -4.47 2.95
N VAL A 76 7.02 -5.80 3.03
CA VAL A 76 6.27 -6.64 3.98
C VAL A 76 7.19 -7.66 4.65
N ASP A 77 7.37 -8.85 4.12
CA ASP A 77 8.42 -9.81 4.47
C ASP A 77 9.75 -9.45 3.77
N HIS A 78 9.61 -9.01 2.53
CA HIS A 78 10.64 -8.42 1.67
C HIS A 78 9.99 -7.39 0.74
N VAL A 79 10.79 -6.63 0.01
CA VAL A 79 10.31 -5.68 -0.99
C VAL A 79 9.86 -6.40 -2.24
N LYS A 80 8.60 -6.23 -2.63
CA LYS A 80 7.98 -6.95 -3.76
C LYS A 80 6.86 -6.18 -4.44
N TYR A 81 6.45 -6.73 -5.58
CA TYR A 81 5.24 -6.30 -6.30
C TYR A 81 4.05 -7.17 -5.89
N THR A 82 3.00 -6.57 -5.38
CA THR A 82 1.73 -7.23 -5.05
C THR A 82 0.64 -6.70 -6.00
N PRO A 83 -0.13 -7.56 -6.69
CA PRO A 83 -1.25 -7.11 -7.52
C PRO A 83 -2.19 -6.21 -6.71
N LEU A 84 -2.65 -5.07 -7.27
CA LEU A 84 -3.45 -4.06 -6.56
C LEU A 84 -4.68 -4.66 -5.87
N ASN A 85 -5.44 -5.53 -6.53
CA ASN A 85 -6.61 -6.18 -5.96
C ASN A 85 -6.28 -7.10 -4.77
N ALA A 86 -5.16 -7.83 -4.84
CA ALA A 86 -4.70 -8.68 -3.75
C ALA A 86 -4.23 -7.85 -2.55
N TRP A 87 -3.58 -6.70 -2.81
CA TRP A 87 -3.18 -5.75 -1.79
C TRP A 87 -4.39 -5.16 -1.05
N ILE A 88 -5.40 -4.68 -1.79
CA ILE A 88 -6.66 -4.16 -1.23
C ILE A 88 -7.38 -5.24 -0.41
N ALA A 89 -7.46 -6.46 -0.92
CA ALA A 89 -8.20 -7.56 -0.28
C ALA A 89 -7.66 -7.95 1.10
N ARG A 90 -6.35 -7.76 1.37
CA ARG A 90 -5.74 -8.11 2.66
C ARG A 90 -5.81 -6.98 3.70
N GLY A 91 -6.18 -5.75 3.32
CA GLY A 91 -6.41 -4.65 4.24
C GLY A 91 -7.62 -4.87 5.14
N GLU A 92 -7.66 -4.21 6.28
CA GLU A 92 -8.80 -4.23 7.18
C GLU A 92 -10.00 -3.57 6.51
N GLY A 93 -11.15 -4.26 6.51
CA GLY A 93 -12.36 -3.79 5.84
C GLY A 93 -12.22 -3.58 4.32
N LYS A 94 -11.05 -3.88 3.73
CA LYS A 94 -10.68 -3.52 2.36
C LYS A 94 -10.68 -2.00 2.11
N HIS A 95 -10.66 -1.22 3.18
CA HIS A 95 -10.54 0.22 3.11
C HIS A 95 -9.13 0.63 2.65
N PHE A 96 -9.05 1.57 1.74
CA PHE A 96 -7.80 2.15 1.26
C PHE A 96 -7.99 3.59 0.81
N VAL A 97 -6.92 4.36 0.85
CA VAL A 97 -6.86 5.71 0.28
C VAL A 97 -5.69 5.78 -0.67
N ILE A 98 -5.91 6.40 -1.83
CA ILE A 98 -4.84 6.68 -2.80
C ILE A 98 -4.61 8.18 -2.83
N LYS A 99 -3.35 8.54 -2.68
CA LYS A 99 -2.88 9.93 -2.79
C LYS A 99 -1.85 10.04 -3.91
N ARG A 100 -1.81 11.20 -4.52
CA ARG A 100 -0.95 11.50 -5.67
C ARG A 100 -0.09 12.71 -5.39
N LEU A 101 1.15 12.71 -5.88
CA LEU A 101 2.01 13.89 -5.88
C LEU A 101 1.35 15.00 -6.71
N LYS A 102 1.29 16.20 -6.17
CA LYS A 102 0.64 17.36 -6.84
C LYS A 102 1.28 17.74 -8.17
N ASN A 103 2.56 17.50 -8.37
CA ASN A 103 3.31 17.62 -9.65
C ASN A 103 2.76 18.69 -10.62
N GLY A 104 2.44 19.88 -10.11
CA GLY A 104 1.82 20.95 -10.89
C GLY A 104 0.42 20.63 -11.45
N GLY A 105 -0.28 19.63 -10.91
CA GLY A 105 -1.60 19.17 -11.40
C GLY A 105 -1.53 18.14 -12.53
N HIS A 106 -0.34 17.73 -12.95
CA HIS A 106 -0.14 16.79 -14.05
C HIS A 106 0.28 15.40 -13.56
N PRO A 107 -0.09 14.33 -14.30
CA PRO A 107 0.48 13.01 -14.09
C PRO A 107 2.01 13.02 -14.26
N LEU A 108 2.69 12.01 -13.70
CA LEU A 108 4.10 11.80 -14.00
C LEU A 108 4.27 11.54 -15.50
N ASN A 109 5.18 12.28 -16.15
CA ASN A 109 5.53 12.02 -17.54
C ASN A 109 6.37 10.74 -17.67
N GLU A 110 6.60 10.27 -18.89
CA GLU A 110 7.30 9.00 -19.16
C GLU A 110 8.71 8.96 -18.53
N GLN A 111 9.44 10.07 -18.57
CA GLN A 111 10.77 10.16 -17.96
C GLN A 111 10.71 10.06 -16.43
N GLN A 112 9.73 10.70 -15.80
CA GLN A 112 9.50 10.61 -14.37
C GLN A 112 9.09 9.18 -13.97
N GLN A 113 8.20 8.54 -14.72
CA GLN A 113 7.81 7.14 -14.51
C GLN A 113 9.02 6.20 -14.64
N LEU A 114 9.88 6.41 -15.64
CA LEU A 114 11.11 5.63 -15.79
C LEU A 114 12.02 5.77 -14.57
N ARG A 115 12.24 6.99 -14.08
CA ARG A 115 13.06 7.25 -12.88
C ARG A 115 12.53 6.54 -11.64
N ILE A 116 11.22 6.61 -11.39
CA ILE A 116 10.59 5.87 -10.26
C ILE A 116 10.84 4.37 -10.38
N ARG A 117 10.61 3.77 -11.56
CA ARG A 117 10.86 2.34 -11.79
C ARG A 117 12.32 1.95 -11.59
N GLN A 118 13.25 2.78 -12.06
CA GLN A 118 14.69 2.55 -11.87
C GLN A 118 15.08 2.58 -10.39
N GLN A 119 14.55 3.53 -9.61
CA GLN A 119 14.80 3.57 -8.18
C GLN A 119 14.13 2.40 -7.44
N ALA A 120 12.89 2.06 -7.77
CA ALA A 120 12.22 0.90 -7.18
C ALA A 120 12.99 -0.40 -7.41
N GLN A 121 13.58 -0.59 -8.61
CA GLN A 121 14.35 -1.78 -8.96
C GLN A 121 15.55 -2.01 -8.05
N GLN A 122 16.15 -0.96 -7.49
CA GLN A 122 17.29 -1.04 -6.56
C GLN A 122 16.91 -1.77 -5.25
N PHE A 123 15.64 -1.73 -4.87
CA PHE A 123 15.15 -2.24 -3.59
C PHE A 123 14.47 -3.62 -3.69
N VAL A 124 14.29 -4.17 -4.89
CA VAL A 124 13.62 -5.47 -5.07
C VAL A 124 14.30 -6.55 -4.26
N ASN A 125 13.49 -7.36 -3.55
CA ASN A 125 13.90 -8.47 -2.69
C ASN A 125 14.68 -8.09 -1.42
N LEU A 126 14.88 -6.81 -1.11
CA LEU A 126 15.45 -6.44 0.18
C LEU A 126 14.54 -6.92 1.33
N PRO A 127 15.11 -7.43 2.42
CA PRO A 127 14.33 -7.90 3.56
C PRO A 127 13.60 -6.73 4.26
N TYR A 128 12.52 -7.07 4.98
CA TYR A 128 11.82 -6.06 5.79
C TYR A 128 12.66 -5.61 6.98
N ASP A 129 12.73 -4.28 7.18
CA ASP A 129 13.43 -3.72 8.33
C ASP A 129 12.56 -3.72 9.59
N MET A 130 12.73 -4.74 10.41
CA MET A 130 12.04 -4.84 11.70
C MET A 130 12.56 -3.84 12.75
N GLN A 131 13.73 -3.25 12.55
CA GLN A 131 14.33 -2.30 13.48
C GLN A 131 14.18 -0.84 13.07
N PHE A 132 13.52 -0.58 11.93
CA PHE A 132 13.33 0.75 11.38
C PHE A 132 14.62 1.56 11.25
N THR A 133 15.73 0.88 10.98
CA THR A 133 17.01 1.53 10.74
C THR A 133 16.98 2.27 9.41
N TRP A 134 17.69 3.37 9.31
CA TRP A 134 17.76 4.15 8.08
C TRP A 134 18.93 3.63 7.21
N SER A 135 18.83 2.38 6.73
CA SER A 135 19.86 1.74 5.90
C SER A 135 19.35 1.43 4.50
N ASP A 136 20.22 0.97 3.61
CA ASP A 136 19.83 0.53 2.26
C ASP A 136 19.80 -1.01 2.13
N ASP A 137 20.13 -1.73 3.20
CA ASP A 137 20.20 -3.20 3.18
C ASP A 137 18.83 -3.85 3.43
N LYS A 138 17.91 -3.10 4.01
CA LYS A 138 16.55 -3.54 4.37
C LYS A 138 15.62 -2.34 4.42
N MET A 139 14.31 -2.57 4.20
CA MET A 139 13.33 -1.49 4.06
C MET A 139 12.06 -1.78 4.86
N TYR A 140 11.49 -0.76 5.50
CA TYR A 140 10.09 -0.78 5.92
C TYR A 140 9.21 0.02 4.94
N CYS A 141 7.90 -0.11 5.03
CA CYS A 141 6.98 0.30 3.97
C CYS A 141 7.06 1.79 3.58
N SER A 142 7.05 2.68 4.55
CA SER A 142 7.09 4.13 4.29
C SER A 142 8.49 4.63 3.94
N GLU A 143 9.56 4.04 4.51
CA GLU A 143 10.93 4.32 4.12
C GLU A 143 11.19 4.02 2.63
N LEU A 144 10.72 2.85 2.17
CA LEU A 144 10.83 2.44 0.78
C LEU A 144 10.26 3.51 -0.16
N VAL A 145 9.04 3.95 0.09
CA VAL A 145 8.37 4.94 -0.77
C VAL A 145 9.05 6.30 -0.67
N TRP A 146 9.43 6.72 0.55
CA TRP A 146 10.14 7.97 0.77
C TRP A 146 11.46 8.01 0.00
N LYS A 147 12.29 6.96 0.08
CA LYS A 147 13.57 6.87 -0.63
C LYS A 147 13.41 6.82 -2.14
N ILE A 148 12.37 6.15 -2.66
CA ILE A 148 12.07 6.13 -4.09
C ILE A 148 11.81 7.56 -4.59
N TYR A 149 10.98 8.34 -3.90
CA TYR A 149 10.66 9.70 -4.32
C TYR A 149 11.84 10.68 -4.15
N ASP A 150 12.57 10.58 -3.05
CA ASP A 150 13.76 11.38 -2.80
C ASP A 150 14.81 11.16 -3.88
N ARG A 151 15.12 9.89 -4.21
CA ARG A 151 16.14 9.53 -5.21
C ARG A 151 15.70 9.79 -6.65
N ALA A 152 14.42 9.61 -6.96
CA ALA A 152 13.91 9.86 -8.30
C ALA A 152 13.79 11.34 -8.63
N PHE A 153 13.42 12.17 -7.65
CA PHE A 153 12.99 13.57 -7.89
C PHE A 153 13.57 14.59 -6.91
N GLY A 154 14.27 14.18 -5.85
CA GLY A 154 14.64 15.06 -4.74
C GLY A 154 13.42 15.51 -3.91
N VAL A 155 12.30 14.74 -3.99
CA VAL A 155 11.03 15.08 -3.32
C VAL A 155 10.88 14.25 -2.05
N GLN A 156 10.94 14.93 -0.91
CA GLN A 156 10.79 14.34 0.41
C GLN A 156 9.31 14.40 0.84
N ILE A 157 8.59 13.30 0.65
CA ILE A 157 7.17 13.21 1.01
C ILE A 157 7.05 12.95 2.51
N GLY A 158 6.50 13.92 3.24
CA GLY A 158 6.41 13.88 4.70
C GLY A 158 7.73 14.31 5.38
N LYS A 159 7.68 14.39 6.71
CA LYS A 159 8.79 14.83 7.55
C LYS A 159 9.31 13.67 8.38
N LEU A 160 10.63 13.47 8.39
CA LEU A 160 11.27 12.52 9.30
C LEU A 160 11.08 12.97 10.75
N GLN A 161 10.69 12.04 11.61
CA GLN A 161 10.46 12.24 13.04
C GLN A 161 11.40 11.35 13.84
N LYS A 162 11.84 11.79 15.03
CA LYS A 162 12.53 10.91 15.97
C LYS A 162 11.55 9.91 16.54
N ILE A 163 12.02 8.72 16.89
CA ILE A 163 11.20 7.74 17.60
C ILE A 163 10.59 8.35 18.88
N SER A 164 11.34 9.17 19.60
CA SER A 164 10.86 9.87 20.82
C SER A 164 9.68 10.83 20.60
N GLU A 165 9.37 11.20 19.37
CA GLU A 165 8.27 12.14 19.03
C GLU A 165 6.92 11.44 18.82
N PHE A 166 6.89 10.09 18.82
CA PHE A 166 5.66 9.33 18.65
C PHE A 166 4.89 9.13 19.97
N HIS A 167 3.63 8.75 19.87
CA HIS A 167 2.79 8.49 21.03
C HIS A 167 3.08 7.11 21.63
N PHE A 168 3.40 7.05 22.94
CA PHE A 168 3.77 5.82 23.63
C PHE A 168 2.63 5.31 24.52
N THR A 169 1.74 4.50 23.97
CA THR A 169 0.80 3.69 24.75
C THR A 169 1.49 2.46 25.33
N PRO A 170 0.87 1.76 26.31
CA PRO A 170 1.42 0.48 26.80
C PRO A 170 1.70 -0.55 25.72
N ILE A 171 0.86 -0.60 24.67
CA ILE A 171 1.03 -1.52 23.54
C ILE A 171 2.24 -1.12 22.70
N VAL A 172 2.41 0.17 22.44
CA VAL A 172 3.58 0.69 21.69
C VAL A 172 4.86 0.38 22.46
N LEU A 173 4.91 0.69 23.75
CA LEU A 173 6.08 0.39 24.61
C LEU A 173 6.39 -1.11 24.65
N PHE A 174 5.38 -1.97 24.82
CA PHE A 174 5.56 -3.42 24.78
C PHE A 174 6.22 -3.88 23.47
N LYS A 175 5.75 -3.37 22.32
CA LYS A 175 6.35 -3.69 21.01
C LYS A 175 7.78 -3.14 20.88
N MET A 176 8.03 -1.93 21.41
CA MET A 176 9.37 -1.33 21.40
C MET A 176 10.35 -2.13 22.24
N TYR A 177 9.98 -2.50 23.48
CA TYR A 177 10.82 -3.34 24.32
C TYR A 177 11.05 -4.74 23.73
N GLY A 178 10.02 -5.34 23.10
CA GLY A 178 10.17 -6.62 22.39
C GLY A 178 11.13 -6.56 21.20
N ARG A 179 11.28 -5.38 20.58
CA ARG A 179 12.11 -5.14 19.39
C ARG A 179 13.56 -4.76 19.75
N TYR A 180 13.73 -3.87 20.70
CA TYR A 180 15.02 -3.23 21.02
C TYR A 180 15.57 -3.61 22.40
N GLY A 181 14.82 -4.40 23.20
CA GLY A 181 15.16 -4.59 24.60
C GLY A 181 15.16 -3.26 25.35
N LYS A 182 16.20 -3.06 26.18
CA LYS A 182 16.35 -1.82 26.95
C LYS A 182 17.00 -0.66 26.16
N GLN A 183 17.46 -0.92 24.93
CA GLN A 183 18.23 0.05 24.13
C GLN A 183 17.38 0.63 22.99
N ILE A 184 16.24 1.25 23.34
CA ILE A 184 15.38 1.91 22.35
C ILE A 184 16.13 3.11 21.75
N PRO A 185 16.25 3.20 20.42
CA PRO A 185 17.00 4.28 19.75
C PRO A 185 16.14 5.55 19.63
N TRP A 186 15.93 6.25 20.73
CA TRP A 186 14.98 7.37 20.84
C TRP A 186 15.24 8.50 19.83
N ASP A 187 16.50 8.75 19.47
CA ASP A 187 16.90 9.81 18.54
C ASP A 187 16.91 9.37 17.07
N GLN A 188 16.65 8.09 16.79
CA GLN A 188 16.60 7.57 15.42
C GLN A 188 15.45 8.21 14.68
N LYS A 189 15.75 8.74 13.48
CA LYS A 189 14.76 9.32 12.58
C LYS A 189 14.09 8.23 11.76
N VAL A 190 12.78 8.31 11.66
CA VAL A 190 11.94 7.41 10.87
C VAL A 190 10.87 8.21 10.12
N ILE A 191 10.26 7.61 9.12
CA ILE A 191 9.07 8.13 8.46
C ILE A 191 7.90 7.17 8.70
N SER A 192 6.75 7.68 9.14
CA SER A 192 5.55 6.86 9.32
C SER A 192 4.63 6.93 8.10
N PRO A 193 3.74 5.95 7.88
CA PRO A 193 2.67 6.06 6.88
C PRO A 193 1.85 7.34 7.08
N GLN A 194 1.52 7.70 8.34
CA GLN A 194 0.80 8.93 8.67
C GLN A 194 1.57 10.19 8.26
N GLY A 195 2.88 10.27 8.57
CA GLY A 195 3.71 11.42 8.20
C GLY A 195 3.76 11.64 6.68
N MET A 196 3.68 10.55 5.90
CA MET A 196 3.54 10.66 4.44
C MET A 196 2.12 11.01 4.02
N PHE A 197 1.10 10.42 4.67
CA PHE A 197 -0.31 10.67 4.36
C PHE A 197 -0.69 12.16 4.51
N GLU A 198 -0.19 12.83 5.54
CA GLU A 198 -0.45 14.24 5.83
C GLU A 198 0.40 15.22 5.01
N SER A 199 1.30 14.71 4.19
CA SER A 199 2.16 15.59 3.39
C SER A 199 1.36 16.53 2.51
N SER A 200 1.63 17.83 2.62
CA SER A 200 1.02 18.87 1.78
C SER A 200 1.39 18.73 0.29
N LEU A 201 2.38 17.90 -0.03
CA LEU A 201 2.76 17.58 -1.41
C LEU A 201 1.80 16.63 -2.09
N LEU A 202 0.92 15.96 -1.33
CA LEU A 202 -0.03 14.98 -1.85
C LEU A 202 -1.45 15.53 -1.91
N VAL A 203 -2.24 14.97 -2.84
CA VAL A 203 -3.70 15.16 -2.94
C VAL A 203 -4.37 13.79 -2.92
N THR A 204 -5.48 13.65 -2.20
CA THR A 204 -6.31 12.43 -2.23
C THR A 204 -7.02 12.35 -3.58
N VAL A 205 -6.91 11.20 -4.24
CA VAL A 205 -7.53 10.94 -5.55
C VAL A 205 -8.58 9.84 -5.50
N ILE A 206 -8.45 8.90 -4.55
CA ILE A 206 -9.41 7.81 -4.34
C ILE A 206 -9.48 7.53 -2.84
N GLU A 207 -10.71 7.34 -2.34
CA GLU A 207 -10.99 6.82 -0.99
C GLU A 207 -12.12 5.80 -1.09
N HIS A 208 -11.94 4.64 -0.46
CA HIS A 208 -12.88 3.52 -0.60
C HIS A 208 -13.05 2.79 0.73
#